data_0e1fdca3b12709490a775e6a340d2bdf
#
_entry.id   0e1fdca3b12709490a775e6a340d2bdf
#
_cell.length_a   1.000
_cell.length_b   1.000
_cell.length_c   1.000
_cell.angle_alpha   90.00
_cell.angle_beta   90.00
_cell.angle_gamma   90.00
#
_symmetry.space_group_name_H-M   'P 1'
#
loop_
_entity.id
_entity.type
_entity.pdbx_description
1 polymer ?
#
loop_
_entity_poly.entity_id
_entity_poly.type
_entity_poly.pdbx_seq_one_letter_code
_entity_poly.pdbx_strand_id
1 'polypeptide(L)'
;GAYKLRDGQSNALFQIIAKNIYHGRYKATGVFSHPTAGDRAIDRVKDFVTVGPRAVKGELGDLGGSGYFMVLTVNADNSVTIDPSGVTPALKTDYQPNYYDPATKTFFLKYSYNTAAPRIVTEQIKLK
;
A
#
# COMPACT_ATOMS: atom_id res chain seq x y z
N GLY A 1 -25.35 6.84 -25.44
CA GLY A 1 -25.25 6.59 -24.98
C GLY A 1 -25.19 6.30 -24.64
N ALA A 2 -25.25 6.68 -24.87
CA ALA A 2 -25.00 6.43 -24.56
C ALA A 2 -24.62 6.19 -24.39
N TYR A 3 -24.54 6.51 -24.45
CA TYR A 3 -23.92 6.13 -24.37
C TYR A 3 -23.87 5.38 -24.58
N LYS A 4 -23.97 5.39 -24.87
CA LYS A 4 -23.91 4.56 -25.18
C LYS A 4 -23.43 3.71 -25.27
N LEU A 5 -23.25 3.64 -25.45
CA LEU A 5 -22.84 2.90 -25.47
C LEU A 5 -22.94 2.09 -25.63
N ARG A 6 -22.98 1.91 -25.94
CA ARG A 6 -23.07 1.20 -26.13
C ARG A 6 -23.12 0.26 -25.96
N ASP A 7 -23.16 0.25 -26.39
CA ASP A 7 -23.12 -0.60 -26.16
C ASP A 7 -22.77 -1.29 -25.79
N GLY A 8 -22.54 -1.29 -25.76
CA GLY A 8 -22.17 -1.85 -25.31
C GLY A 8 -21.38 -2.17 -24.99
N GLN A 9 -20.90 -1.99 -25.05
CA GLN A 9 -20.16 -2.17 -24.66
C GLN A 9 -19.61 -2.01 -23.91
N SER A 10 -19.57 -1.79 -23.79
CA SER A 10 -19.14 -1.66 -23.00
C SER A 10 -18.70 -1.45 -22.29
N ASN A 11 -18.90 -1.32 -22.06
CA ASN A 11 -18.59 -1.32 -21.20
C ASN A 11 -18.19 -1.82 -20.21
N ALA A 12 -18.11 -2.19 -20.30
CA ALA A 12 -18.00 -3.10 -19.16
C ALA A 12 -16.76 -2.86 -18.34
N LEU A 13 -15.73 -2.46 -18.98
CA LEU A 13 -14.44 -2.14 -18.34
C LEU A 13 -14.52 -0.97 -17.36
N PHE A 14 -15.53 -0.18 -17.44
CA PHE A 14 -15.62 1.05 -16.65
C PHE A 14 -15.92 0.78 -15.19
N GLN A 15 -16.68 -0.25 -14.92
CA GLN A 15 -17.14 -0.50 -13.56
C GLN A 15 -16.01 -0.82 -12.60
N ILE A 16 -14.94 -1.38 -13.13
CA ILE A 16 -13.85 -1.81 -12.28
C ILE A 16 -12.96 -0.66 -11.82
N ILE A 17 -13.25 0.54 -12.26
CA ILE A 17 -12.37 1.67 -12.00
C ILE A 17 -12.85 2.56 -10.88
N ALA A 18 -13.92 2.18 -10.22
CA ALA A 18 -14.39 2.94 -9.07
C ALA A 18 -13.31 2.94 -7.98
N LYS A 19 -12.90 4.14 -7.59
CA LYS A 19 -11.91 4.32 -6.53
C LYS A 19 -12.54 3.99 -5.19
N ASN A 20 -11.83 3.23 -4.37
CA ASN A 20 -12.28 3.00 -3.01
C ASN A 20 -11.86 4.17 -2.12
N ILE A 21 -12.28 4.15 -0.85
CA ILE A 21 -12.01 5.25 0.08
C ILE A 21 -10.54 5.37 0.46
N TYR A 22 -9.73 4.37 0.18
CA TYR A 22 -8.30 4.36 0.52
C TYR A 22 -7.43 4.86 -0.62
N HIS A 23 -8.00 5.06 -1.80
CA HIS A 23 -7.28 5.60 -2.96
C HIS A 23 -6.91 7.05 -2.70
N GLY A 24 -5.67 7.42 -2.97
CA GLY A 24 -5.27 8.81 -2.84
C GLY A 24 -3.78 9.01 -2.65
N ARG A 25 -3.45 10.25 -2.35
CA ARG A 25 -2.07 10.66 -2.10
C ARG A 25 -1.85 10.76 -0.60
N TYR A 26 -0.76 10.14 -0.14
CA TYR A 26 -0.45 9.99 1.29
C TYR A 26 0.92 10.53 1.60
N LYS A 27 1.10 10.96 2.85
CA LYS A 27 2.40 11.27 3.42
C LYS A 27 2.84 10.09 4.28
N ALA A 28 3.96 9.49 3.94
CA ALA A 28 4.55 8.39 4.69
C ALA A 28 5.73 8.88 5.50
N THR A 29 5.73 8.56 6.79
CA THR A 29 6.83 8.84 7.70
C THR A 29 7.15 7.58 8.48
N GLY A 30 8.41 7.38 8.83
CA GLY A 30 8.82 6.21 9.59
C GLY A 30 10.30 5.95 9.52
N VAL A 31 10.66 4.67 9.68
CA VAL A 31 12.05 4.23 9.74
C VAL A 31 12.25 3.00 8.88
N PHE A 32 13.32 3.01 8.11
CA PHE A 32 13.81 1.87 7.36
C PHE A 32 15.08 1.38 8.07
N SER A 33 15.03 0.16 8.62
CA SER A 33 16.15 -0.43 9.34
C SER A 33 16.86 -1.46 8.47
N HIS A 34 18.08 -1.15 8.06
CA HIS A 34 18.93 -2.04 7.28
C HIS A 34 19.87 -2.81 8.23
N PRO A 35 20.08 -4.12 8.01
CA PRO A 35 20.84 -4.95 8.96
C PRO A 35 22.31 -4.55 9.11
N THR A 36 22.89 -3.89 8.11
CA THR A 36 24.29 -3.46 8.17
C THR A 36 24.47 -1.96 8.03
N ALA A 37 23.62 -1.29 7.22
CA ALA A 37 23.74 0.15 7.01
C ALA A 37 23.06 0.98 8.10
N GLY A 38 22.26 0.33 8.97
CA GLY A 38 21.56 1.02 10.05
C GLY A 38 20.23 1.63 9.61
N ASP A 39 19.73 2.54 10.42
CA ASP A 39 18.40 3.13 10.22
C ASP A 39 18.47 4.39 9.37
N ARG A 40 17.42 4.60 8.58
CA ARG A 40 17.19 5.89 7.91
C ARG A 40 15.73 6.28 8.02
N ALA A 41 15.47 7.58 8.02
CA ALA A 41 14.10 8.09 8.08
C ALA A 41 13.40 7.89 6.75
N ILE A 42 12.12 7.55 6.81
CA ILE A 42 11.21 7.58 5.66
C ILE A 42 10.41 8.86 5.78
N ASP A 43 10.41 9.65 4.70
CA ASP A 43 9.65 10.90 4.62
C ASP A 43 9.33 11.13 3.14
N ARG A 44 8.18 10.61 2.69
CA ARG A 44 7.83 10.60 1.28
C ARG A 44 6.35 10.84 1.09
N VAL A 45 6.02 11.38 -0.08
CA VAL A 45 4.66 11.38 -0.60
C VAL A 45 4.51 10.15 -1.48
N LYS A 46 3.45 9.36 -1.24
CA LYS A 46 3.15 8.15 -1.99
C LYS A 46 1.74 8.24 -2.55
N ASP A 47 1.57 7.70 -3.76
CA ASP A 47 0.25 7.53 -4.33
C ASP A 47 -0.18 6.07 -4.16
N PHE A 48 -1.39 5.87 -3.62
CA PHE A 48 -2.00 4.55 -3.51
C PHE A 48 -3.20 4.49 -4.44
N VAL A 49 -3.21 3.51 -5.33
CA VAL A 49 -4.25 3.35 -6.34
C VAL A 49 -5.09 2.12 -6.06
N THR A 50 -6.38 2.23 -6.31
CA THR A 50 -7.33 1.14 -6.12
C THR A 50 -6.99 -0.05 -7.00
N VAL A 51 -6.90 -1.25 -6.37
CA VAL A 51 -6.73 -2.52 -7.08
C VAL A 51 -7.79 -3.56 -6.67
N GLY A 52 -8.69 -3.20 -5.79
CA GLY A 52 -9.80 -4.02 -5.34
C GLY A 52 -10.77 -3.23 -4.49
N PRO A 53 -11.89 -3.81 -4.05
CA PRO A 53 -12.90 -3.06 -3.28
C PRO A 53 -12.36 -2.43 -1.99
N ARG A 54 -11.39 -3.07 -1.37
CA ARG A 54 -10.77 -2.60 -0.13
C ARG A 54 -9.25 -2.66 -0.20
N ALA A 55 -8.69 -2.64 -1.41
CA ALA A 55 -7.26 -2.81 -1.62
C ALA A 55 -6.70 -1.68 -2.46
N VAL A 56 -5.49 -1.25 -2.08
CA VAL A 56 -4.73 -0.23 -2.81
C VAL A 56 -3.29 -0.69 -2.97
N LYS A 57 -2.65 -0.23 -4.05
CA LYS A 57 -1.26 -0.55 -4.36
C LYS A 57 -0.42 0.72 -4.33
N GLY A 58 0.73 0.65 -3.69
CA GLY A 58 1.65 1.76 -3.64
C GLY A 58 3.07 1.32 -3.35
N GLU A 59 3.94 2.28 -3.23
CA GLU A 59 5.37 2.09 -2.99
C GLU A 59 5.60 1.43 -1.63
N LEU A 60 6.52 0.45 -1.60
CA LEU A 60 6.96 -0.19 -0.36
C LEU A 60 8.09 0.66 0.23
N GLY A 61 7.88 1.15 1.46
CA GLY A 61 8.86 2.01 2.11
C GLY A 61 9.19 3.21 1.24
N ASP A 62 10.46 3.36 0.92
CA ASP A 62 10.96 4.37 0.00
C ASP A 62 11.60 3.75 -1.26
N LEU A 63 11.15 2.55 -1.63
CA LEU A 63 11.79 1.72 -2.64
C LEU A 63 11.03 1.64 -3.97
N GLY A 64 10.07 2.53 -4.19
CA GLY A 64 9.28 2.55 -5.44
C GLY A 64 10.14 2.73 -6.68
N GLY A 65 11.21 3.51 -6.59
CA GLY A 65 12.15 3.69 -7.69
C GLY A 65 12.88 2.43 -8.10
N SER A 66 12.95 1.44 -7.23
CA SER A 66 13.54 0.12 -7.52
C SER A 66 12.49 -0.93 -7.92
N GLY A 67 11.23 -0.53 -8.06
CA GLY A 67 10.15 -1.44 -8.44
C GLY A 67 9.55 -2.23 -7.28
N TYR A 68 9.80 -1.84 -6.05
CA TYR A 68 9.26 -2.49 -4.86
C TYR A 68 7.93 -1.84 -4.50
N PHE A 69 6.85 -2.62 -4.61
CA PHE A 69 5.49 -2.18 -4.31
C PHE A 69 4.81 -3.15 -3.37
N MET A 70 3.72 -2.70 -2.78
CA MET A 70 2.88 -3.52 -1.91
C MET A 70 1.41 -3.24 -2.18
N VAL A 71 0.58 -4.25 -1.93
CA VAL A 71 -0.87 -4.12 -1.91
C VAL A 71 -1.32 -4.15 -0.47
N LEU A 72 -2.07 -3.14 -0.07
CA LEU A 72 -2.67 -3.04 1.26
C LEU A 72 -4.15 -3.34 1.15
N THR A 73 -4.62 -4.36 1.84
CA THR A 73 -6.04 -4.70 1.94
C THR A 73 -6.53 -4.38 3.34
N VAL A 74 -7.54 -3.52 3.43
CA VAL A 74 -8.15 -3.17 4.72
C VAL A 74 -9.28 -4.15 4.99
N ASN A 75 -9.13 -4.93 6.05
CA ASN A 75 -10.13 -5.93 6.45
C ASN A 75 -11.28 -5.27 7.21
N ALA A 76 -12.36 -6.03 7.43
CA ALA A 76 -13.57 -5.51 8.06
C ALA A 76 -13.32 -4.93 9.47
N ASP A 77 -12.33 -5.45 10.17
CA ASP A 77 -11.92 -5.00 11.50
C ASP A 77 -10.84 -3.91 11.48
N ASN A 78 -10.55 -3.38 10.29
CA ASN A 78 -9.49 -2.39 10.03
C ASN A 78 -8.06 -2.92 10.20
N SER A 79 -7.87 -4.22 10.38
CA SER A 79 -6.56 -4.81 10.21
C SER A 79 -6.13 -4.73 8.75
N VAL A 80 -4.83 -4.68 8.50
CA VAL A 80 -4.30 -4.53 7.15
C VAL A 80 -3.49 -5.76 6.78
N THR A 81 -3.83 -6.34 5.65
CA THR A 81 -3.04 -7.40 5.02
C THR A 81 -2.10 -6.76 4.01
N ILE A 82 -0.82 -7.11 4.08
CA ILE A 82 0.21 -6.55 3.21
C ILE A 82 0.71 -7.66 2.29
N ASP A 83 0.58 -7.46 0.97
CA ASP A 83 1.06 -8.41 -0.03
C ASP A 83 2.13 -7.76 -0.90
N PRO A 84 3.17 -8.53 -1.30
CA PRO A 84 4.20 -7.99 -2.18
C PRO A 84 3.66 -7.78 -3.59
N SER A 85 4.22 -6.79 -4.27
CA SER A 85 3.89 -6.49 -5.67
C SER A 85 5.12 -5.96 -6.38
N GLY A 86 5.07 -5.89 -7.71
CA GLY A 86 6.23 -5.52 -8.51
C GLY A 86 7.33 -6.56 -8.36
N VAL A 87 8.55 -6.11 -8.15
CA VAL A 87 9.70 -7.01 -7.94
C VAL A 87 9.97 -7.30 -6.46
N THR A 88 9.06 -6.93 -5.60
CA THR A 88 9.20 -7.14 -4.15
C THR A 88 9.26 -8.63 -3.83
N PRO A 89 10.28 -9.10 -3.09
CA PRO A 89 10.31 -10.49 -2.63
C PRO A 89 9.27 -10.70 -1.52
N ALA A 90 9.12 -11.95 -1.10
CA ALA A 90 8.17 -12.30 -0.05
C ALA A 90 8.39 -11.46 1.21
N LEU A 91 7.29 -11.05 1.80
CA LEU A 91 7.29 -10.20 2.99
C LEU A 91 7.04 -11.04 4.25
N LYS A 92 7.61 -10.60 5.35
CA LYS A 92 7.19 -11.01 6.69
C LYS A 92 6.28 -9.91 7.21
N THR A 93 5.01 -10.24 7.47
CA THR A 93 3.98 -9.25 7.80
C THR A 93 3.23 -9.57 9.09
N ASP A 94 3.74 -10.50 9.88
CA ASP A 94 3.12 -10.90 11.14
C ASP A 94 3.53 -10.04 12.34
N TYR A 95 4.22 -8.93 12.08
CA TYR A 95 4.44 -7.90 13.10
C TYR A 95 3.10 -7.28 13.52
N GLN A 96 3.04 -6.79 14.73
CA GLN A 96 1.83 -6.17 15.25
C GLN A 96 2.14 -4.77 15.74
N PRO A 97 1.20 -3.85 15.59
CA PRO A 97 -0.03 -3.95 14.80
C PRO A 97 0.18 -3.52 13.35
N ASN A 98 -0.66 -4.08 12.44
CA ASN A 98 -0.82 -3.56 11.08
C ASN A 98 -2.29 -3.23 10.92
N TYR A 99 -2.63 -1.95 10.91
CA TYR A 99 -4.02 -1.54 10.90
C TYR A 99 -4.20 -0.17 10.24
N TYR A 100 -5.45 0.10 9.91
CA TYR A 100 -5.88 1.38 9.36
C TYR A 100 -6.76 2.10 10.37
N ASP A 101 -6.45 3.36 10.64
CA ASP A 101 -7.28 4.21 11.49
C ASP A 101 -8.18 5.08 10.62
N PRO A 102 -9.50 4.79 10.56
CA PRO A 102 -10.41 5.58 9.73
C PRO A 102 -10.61 7.00 10.24
N ALA A 103 -10.40 7.25 11.52
CA ALA A 103 -10.58 8.58 12.08
C ALA A 103 -9.52 9.55 11.59
N THR A 104 -8.29 9.09 11.42
CA THR A 104 -7.17 9.92 10.95
C THR A 104 -6.77 9.58 9.52
N LYS A 105 -7.41 8.58 8.91
CA LYS A 105 -7.10 8.09 7.56
C LYS A 105 -5.63 7.75 7.43
N THR A 106 -5.14 6.97 8.38
CA THR A 106 -3.73 6.63 8.50
C THR A 106 -3.55 5.12 8.57
N PHE A 107 -2.63 4.61 7.74
CA PHE A 107 -2.13 3.24 7.86
C PHE A 107 -0.97 3.21 8.83
N PHE A 108 -0.98 2.27 9.76
CA PHE A 108 0.14 2.00 10.68
C PHE A 108 0.68 0.63 10.33
N LEU A 109 1.89 0.57 9.78
CA LEU A 109 2.45 -0.65 9.22
C LEU A 109 3.82 -0.97 9.80
N LYS A 110 4.07 -2.28 9.97
CA LYS A 110 5.41 -2.80 10.23
C LYS A 110 5.56 -4.12 9.50
N TYR A 111 6.60 -4.25 8.71
CA TYR A 111 6.89 -5.43 7.91
C TYR A 111 8.38 -5.50 7.61
N SER A 112 8.82 -6.65 7.11
CA SER A 112 10.20 -6.81 6.65
C SER A 112 10.24 -7.65 5.39
N TYR A 113 11.35 -7.57 4.68
CA TYR A 113 11.62 -8.40 3.51
C TYR A 113 13.07 -8.87 3.54
N ASN A 114 13.40 -9.88 2.70
CA ASN A 114 14.71 -10.51 2.67
C ASN A 114 15.04 -11.24 3.97
N THR A 115 14.50 -12.46 4.11
CA THR A 115 14.58 -13.26 5.36
C THR A 115 15.99 -13.47 5.87
N ALA A 116 16.98 -13.62 4.99
CA ALA A 116 18.36 -13.89 5.39
C ALA A 116 19.04 -12.66 6.02
N ALA A 117 18.66 -11.46 5.57
CA ALA A 117 19.18 -10.20 6.08
C ALA A 117 18.02 -9.19 6.10
N PRO A 118 17.12 -9.29 7.09
CA PRO A 118 15.84 -8.58 7.05
C PRO A 118 16.01 -7.07 7.11
N ARG A 119 15.32 -6.39 6.18
CA ARG A 119 15.12 -4.94 6.19
C ARG A 119 13.75 -4.71 6.80
N ILE A 120 13.69 -3.99 7.90
CA ILE A 120 12.46 -3.77 8.66
C ILE A 120 11.97 -2.35 8.38
N VAL A 121 10.71 -2.25 7.97
CA VAL A 121 10.06 -0.97 7.69
C VAL A 121 8.96 -0.75 8.71
N THR A 122 8.99 0.40 9.37
CA THR A 122 7.92 0.87 10.26
C THR A 122 7.47 2.21 9.73
N GLU A 123 6.20 2.32 9.30
CA GLU A 123 5.72 3.55 8.70
C GLU A 123 4.30 3.90 9.13
N GLN A 124 4.04 5.21 9.11
CA GLN A 124 2.70 5.77 9.22
C GLN A 124 2.41 6.46 7.90
N ILE A 125 1.32 6.07 7.25
CA ILE A 125 0.96 6.55 5.93
C ILE A 125 -0.38 7.26 6.05
N LYS A 126 -0.34 8.59 6.08
CA LYS A 126 -1.52 9.43 6.36
C LYS A 126 -1.99 10.11 5.09
N LEU A 127 -3.29 10.10 4.85
CA LEU A 127 -3.91 10.77 3.71
C LEU A 127 -3.65 12.27 3.78
N LYS A 128 -3.21 12.81 2.64
CA LYS A 128 -2.97 14.26 2.52
C LYS A 128 -4.25 15.03 2.33
#